data_54cab9a42f947078073336649f8e0c08
#
_entry.id   54cab9a42f947078073336649f8e0c08
#
_cell.length_a   1.000
_cell.length_b   1.000
_cell.length_c   1.000
_cell.angle_alpha   90.00
_cell.angle_beta   90.00
_cell.angle_gamma   90.00
#
_symmetry.space_group_name_H-M   'P 1'
#
loop_
_entity.id
_entity.type
_entity.pdbx_description
1 polymer ?
#
loop_
_entity_poly.entity_id
_entity_poly.type
_entity_poly.pdbx_seq_one_letter_code
_entity_poly.pdbx_strand_id
1 'polypeptide(L)'
;RIRSLLAAMEEREKNNLWQKRKKISYQRPLFTKAMRSTHTILAPQMAPIHFELLKEAAKMSGYKMEIMPAMDKTAVDEGLKYVNNDVCYPAVIMVGQIVQALKSGLYDPNKTSVIITQSGGGCRATNYLPLLKLGLKEAGFPDIPLISVNTIGLDKQPGFKYSLGLLNRALMSLIYGDLFMRVLYRTRPYERFPGSANLLFEKWLEIAKENIRDCNYRKYKS
;
A
#
# COMPACT_ATOMS: atom_id res chain seq x y z
N ARG A 1 -2.62 -0.96 36.36
CA ARG A 1 -2.95 -0.05 35.22
C ARG A 1 -3.94 1.03 35.58
N ILE A 2 -5.06 0.73 36.28
CA ILE A 2 -6.04 1.76 36.69
C ILE A 2 -5.43 2.74 37.70
N ARG A 3 -4.70 2.24 38.72
CA ARG A 3 -4.04 3.09 39.71
C ARG A 3 -3.01 4.03 39.09
N SER A 4 -2.21 3.58 38.12
CA SER A 4 -1.24 4.44 37.41
C SER A 4 -1.92 5.50 36.55
N LEU A 5 -3.07 5.17 35.97
CA LEU A 5 -3.87 6.15 35.22
C LEU A 5 -4.44 7.22 36.14
N LEU A 6 -5.03 6.83 37.27
CA LEU A 6 -5.58 7.76 38.24
C LEU A 6 -4.51 8.69 38.82
N ALA A 7 -3.34 8.15 39.19
CA ALA A 7 -2.22 8.95 39.66
C ALA A 7 -1.73 9.95 38.61
N ALA A 8 -1.65 9.54 37.33
CA ALA A 8 -1.29 10.44 36.23
C ALA A 8 -2.36 11.54 35.99
N MET A 9 -3.62 11.22 36.19
CA MET A 9 -4.71 12.22 36.11
C MET A 9 -4.64 13.23 37.25
N GLU A 10 -4.44 12.77 38.48
CA GLU A 10 -4.27 13.62 39.66
C GLU A 10 -3.06 14.57 39.53
N GLU A 11 -1.95 14.05 39.02
CA GLU A 11 -0.75 14.85 38.80
C GLU A 11 -0.96 15.92 37.72
N ARG A 12 -1.68 15.60 36.65
CA ARG A 12 -2.05 16.56 35.59
C ARG A 12 -2.98 17.65 36.12
N GLU A 13 -3.90 17.29 37.00
CA GLU A 13 -4.82 18.21 37.64
C GLU A 13 -4.08 19.19 38.59
N LYS A 14 -3.21 18.65 39.45
CA LYS A 14 -2.36 19.43 40.36
C LYS A 14 -1.46 20.43 39.62
N ASN A 15 -0.95 20.06 38.48
CA ASN A 15 -0.03 20.87 37.67
C ASN A 15 -0.73 21.71 36.61
N ASN A 16 -2.06 21.79 36.60
CA ASN A 16 -2.88 22.53 35.61
C ASN A 16 -2.53 22.17 34.14
N LEU A 17 -2.10 20.91 33.88
CA LEU A 17 -1.66 20.43 32.57
C LEU A 17 -2.81 19.96 31.66
N TRP A 18 -4.05 20.29 31.98
CA TRP A 18 -5.20 20.06 31.14
C TRP A 18 -5.21 21.01 29.93
N GLN A 19 -4.45 20.63 28.91
CA GLN A 19 -4.57 21.32 27.64
C GLN A 19 -5.87 20.90 26.95
N LYS A 20 -6.77 21.87 26.71
CA LYS A 20 -7.88 21.63 25.76
C LYS A 20 -7.27 21.17 24.44
N ARG A 21 -7.53 19.91 24.06
CA ARG A 21 -7.10 19.41 22.76
C ARG A 21 -7.64 20.37 21.70
N LYS A 22 -6.76 21.13 21.05
CA LYS A 22 -7.13 21.86 19.82
C LYS A 22 -7.67 20.79 18.86
N LYS A 23 -8.94 20.92 18.45
CA LYS A 23 -9.45 20.16 17.31
C LYS A 23 -8.56 20.54 16.13
N ILE A 24 -7.60 19.69 15.80
CA ILE A 24 -6.79 19.85 14.60
C ILE A 24 -7.76 19.54 13.47
N SER A 25 -8.29 20.59 12.83
CA SER A 25 -9.00 20.46 11.57
C SER A 25 -7.96 20.04 10.53
N TYR A 26 -7.97 18.79 10.18
CA TYR A 26 -7.06 18.24 9.20
C TYR A 26 -7.73 18.29 7.83
N GLN A 27 -7.32 19.23 7.01
CA GLN A 27 -7.66 19.21 5.59
C GLN A 27 -6.89 18.03 4.94
N ARG A 28 -7.63 17.11 4.38
CA ARG A 28 -7.10 15.92 3.75
C ARG A 28 -6.83 16.19 2.28
N PRO A 29 -5.59 16.02 1.78
CA PRO A 29 -5.34 16.07 0.35
C PRO A 29 -6.15 14.97 -0.35
N LEU A 30 -7.01 15.37 -1.31
CA LEU A 30 -7.83 14.44 -2.07
C LEU A 30 -7.18 14.14 -3.42
N PHE A 31 -7.20 12.89 -3.84
CA PHE A 31 -6.82 12.50 -5.18
C PHE A 31 -7.92 12.92 -6.17
N THR A 32 -7.64 13.95 -6.96
CA THR A 32 -8.60 14.54 -7.90
C THR A 32 -8.59 13.84 -9.27
N LYS A 33 -9.60 14.14 -10.11
CA LYS A 33 -9.66 13.60 -11.47
C LYS A 33 -8.47 14.03 -12.34
N ALA A 34 -7.98 15.27 -12.18
CA ALA A 34 -6.82 15.78 -12.89
C ALA A 34 -5.53 15.03 -12.52
N MET A 35 -5.40 14.62 -11.28
CA MET A 35 -4.23 13.88 -10.79
C MET A 35 -4.09 12.48 -11.40
N ARG A 36 -5.19 11.90 -11.93
CA ARG A 36 -5.17 10.59 -12.56
C ARG A 36 -4.18 10.49 -13.73
N SER A 37 -4.04 11.54 -14.53
CA SER A 37 -3.13 11.59 -15.68
C SER A 37 -1.73 12.10 -15.33
N THR A 38 -1.59 12.86 -14.25
CA THR A 38 -0.35 13.57 -13.91
C THR A 38 0.43 12.92 -12.78
N HIS A 39 -0.26 12.21 -11.88
CA HIS A 39 0.37 11.63 -10.70
C HIS A 39 0.84 10.19 -10.92
N THR A 40 1.97 9.86 -10.34
CA THR A 40 2.39 8.48 -10.11
C THR A 40 1.84 8.03 -8.76
N ILE A 41 1.18 6.88 -8.73
CA ILE A 41 0.60 6.29 -7.51
C ILE A 41 1.61 5.26 -6.98
N LEU A 42 2.21 5.53 -5.83
CA LEU A 42 3.11 4.61 -5.16
C LEU A 42 2.31 3.62 -4.33
N ALA A 43 2.62 2.34 -4.46
CA ALA A 43 2.04 1.27 -3.66
C ALA A 43 3.14 0.55 -2.87
N PRO A 44 3.02 0.40 -1.54
CA PRO A 44 3.99 -0.37 -0.77
C PRO A 44 3.94 -1.83 -1.20
N GLN A 45 5.10 -2.49 -1.23
CA GLN A 45 5.19 -3.90 -1.58
C GLN A 45 4.61 -4.77 -0.46
N MET A 46 3.52 -5.45 -0.73
CA MET A 46 2.84 -6.33 0.23
C MET A 46 2.79 -7.79 -0.23
N ALA A 47 2.69 -8.03 -1.54
CA ALA A 47 2.64 -9.37 -2.14
C ALA A 47 3.26 -9.31 -3.54
N PRO A 48 4.54 -9.70 -3.70
CA PRO A 48 5.30 -9.47 -4.93
C PRO A 48 4.59 -9.94 -6.20
N ILE A 49 4.14 -11.19 -6.21
CA ILE A 49 3.50 -11.79 -7.39
C ILE A 49 2.19 -11.08 -7.75
N HIS A 50 1.33 -10.86 -6.75
CA HIS A 50 0.01 -10.24 -6.96
C HIS A 50 0.13 -8.78 -7.38
N PHE A 51 1.04 -8.03 -6.77
CA PHE A 51 1.17 -6.60 -7.03
C PHE A 51 1.73 -6.32 -8.44
N GLU A 52 2.59 -7.19 -8.98
CA GLU A 52 3.02 -7.09 -10.38
C GLU A 52 1.83 -7.21 -11.37
N LEU A 53 0.90 -8.11 -11.08
CA LEU A 53 -0.30 -8.27 -11.89
C LEU A 53 -1.31 -7.13 -11.67
N LEU A 54 -1.48 -6.67 -10.43
CA LEU A 54 -2.34 -5.53 -10.09
C LEU A 54 -1.84 -4.22 -10.72
N LYS A 55 -0.52 -4.06 -10.87
CA LYS A 55 0.08 -2.93 -11.57
C LYS A 55 -0.43 -2.85 -13.02
N GLU A 56 -0.49 -3.99 -13.73
CA GLU A 56 -1.05 -4.04 -15.10
C GLU A 56 -2.55 -3.71 -15.11
N ALA A 57 -3.32 -4.24 -14.15
CA ALA A 57 -4.75 -3.93 -14.03
C ALA A 57 -5.01 -2.43 -13.82
N ALA A 58 -4.20 -1.79 -12.98
CA ALA A 58 -4.26 -0.35 -12.75
C ALA A 58 -3.88 0.46 -13.99
N LYS A 59 -2.80 0.07 -14.70
CA LYS A 59 -2.34 0.68 -15.94
C LYS A 59 -3.42 0.66 -17.02
N MET A 60 -4.07 -0.49 -17.22
CA MET A 60 -5.19 -0.64 -18.18
C MET A 60 -6.42 0.17 -17.78
N SER A 61 -6.50 0.61 -16.56
CA SER A 61 -7.55 1.48 -16.04
C SER A 61 -7.16 2.95 -16.03
N GLY A 62 -6.00 3.30 -16.63
CA GLY A 62 -5.51 4.68 -16.78
C GLY A 62 -4.87 5.25 -15.52
N TYR A 63 -4.32 4.39 -14.63
CA TYR A 63 -3.54 4.80 -13.47
C TYR A 63 -2.07 4.45 -13.66
N LYS A 64 -1.18 5.40 -13.41
CA LYS A 64 0.25 5.16 -13.38
C LYS A 64 0.62 4.70 -11.96
N MET A 65 0.71 3.38 -11.76
CA MET A 65 1.05 2.78 -10.47
C MET A 65 2.49 2.25 -10.49
N GLU A 66 3.23 2.56 -9.43
CA GLU A 66 4.56 2.01 -9.17
C GLU A 66 4.55 1.25 -7.85
N ILE A 67 5.01 0.01 -7.90
CA ILE A 67 5.16 -0.84 -6.72
C ILE A 67 6.56 -0.59 -6.14
N MET A 68 6.62 -0.30 -4.86
CA MET A 68 7.91 -0.10 -4.20
C MET A 68 8.75 -1.38 -4.26
N PRO A 69 10.08 -1.28 -4.35
CA PRO A 69 10.94 -2.45 -4.38
C PRO A 69 10.81 -3.28 -3.11
N ALA A 70 11.29 -4.52 -3.19
CA ALA A 70 11.36 -5.39 -2.02
C ALA A 70 12.12 -4.71 -0.89
N MET A 71 11.70 -5.00 0.35
CA MET A 71 12.25 -4.38 1.54
C MET A 71 13.72 -4.64 1.73
N ASP A 72 14.41 -3.60 2.16
CA ASP A 72 15.71 -3.70 2.78
C ASP A 72 15.68 -3.11 4.20
N LYS A 73 16.79 -3.20 4.89
CA LYS A 73 16.94 -2.65 6.24
C LYS A 73 16.72 -1.14 6.26
N THR A 74 17.03 -0.44 5.19
CA THR A 74 16.96 1.03 5.14
C THR A 74 15.51 1.51 5.20
N ALA A 75 14.56 0.79 4.63
CA ALA A 75 13.13 1.08 4.75
C ALA A 75 12.65 0.93 6.20
N VAL A 76 13.14 -0.07 6.93
CA VAL A 76 12.82 -0.26 8.35
C VAL A 76 13.38 0.90 9.19
N ASP A 77 14.66 1.20 9.00
CA ASP A 77 15.35 2.27 9.73
C ASP A 77 14.69 3.64 9.47
N GLU A 78 14.23 3.87 8.25
CA GLU A 78 13.49 5.09 7.91
C GLU A 78 12.10 5.11 8.54
N GLY A 79 11.38 3.99 8.52
CA GLY A 79 10.04 3.89 9.11
C GLY A 79 10.03 4.11 10.63
N LEU A 80 11.03 3.60 11.34
CA LEU A 80 11.18 3.79 12.79
C LEU A 80 11.37 5.24 13.24
N LYS A 81 11.75 6.14 12.32
CA LYS A 81 11.87 7.58 12.63
C LYS A 81 10.50 8.25 12.78
N TYR A 82 9.44 7.70 12.16
CA TYR A 82 8.13 8.33 12.03
C TYR A 82 6.98 7.53 12.65
N VAL A 83 7.24 6.27 13.01
CA VAL A 83 6.24 5.36 13.56
C VAL A 83 6.79 4.76 14.85
N ASN A 84 5.93 4.71 15.88
CA ASN A 84 6.31 4.07 17.15
C ASN A 84 6.63 2.59 16.90
N ASN A 85 7.71 2.09 17.53
CA ASN A 85 8.12 0.69 17.48
C ASN A 85 7.10 -0.30 18.08
N ASP A 86 6.12 0.18 18.84
CA ASP A 86 5.02 -0.63 19.38
C ASP A 86 3.95 -1.00 18.35
N VAL A 87 3.98 -0.40 17.15
CA VAL A 87 3.08 -0.78 16.06
C VAL A 87 3.54 -2.08 15.40
N CYS A 88 2.65 -2.72 14.65
CA CYS A 88 3.04 -3.94 13.94
C CYS A 88 4.13 -3.66 12.89
N TYR A 89 5.08 -4.58 12.78
CA TYR A 89 6.24 -4.44 11.91
C TYR A 89 5.91 -4.10 10.43
N PRO A 90 4.87 -4.69 9.80
CA PRO A 90 4.46 -4.28 8.45
C PRO A 90 4.09 -2.80 8.31
N ALA A 91 3.58 -2.16 9.36
CA ALA A 91 3.28 -0.73 9.33
C ALA A 91 4.55 0.12 9.28
N VAL A 92 5.58 -0.26 10.07
CA VAL A 92 6.89 0.40 10.04
C VAL A 92 7.50 0.35 8.65
N ILE A 93 7.50 -0.84 8.06
CA ILE A 93 8.04 -1.08 6.73
C ILE A 93 7.30 -0.26 5.67
N MET A 94 5.99 -0.31 5.67
CA MET A 94 5.15 0.38 4.69
C MET A 94 5.38 1.90 4.73
N VAL A 95 5.44 2.50 5.93
CA VAL A 95 5.73 3.93 6.08
C VAL A 95 7.15 4.21 5.61
N GLY A 96 8.12 3.39 5.99
CA GLY A 96 9.52 3.55 5.61
C GLY A 96 9.75 3.48 4.11
N GLN A 97 9.16 2.51 3.41
CA GLN A 97 9.25 2.40 1.95
C GLN A 97 8.78 3.66 1.24
N ILE A 98 7.62 4.17 1.64
CA ILE A 98 7.04 5.36 1.01
C ILE A 98 7.86 6.61 1.31
N VAL A 99 8.25 6.82 2.56
CA VAL A 99 9.07 7.99 2.95
C VAL A 99 10.44 7.94 2.28
N GLN A 100 11.09 6.78 2.25
CA GLN A 100 12.36 6.57 1.57
C GLN A 100 12.25 6.87 0.07
N ALA A 101 11.21 6.37 -0.59
CA ALA A 101 10.98 6.64 -2.02
C ALA A 101 10.81 8.13 -2.30
N LEU A 102 10.08 8.86 -1.47
CA LEU A 102 9.91 10.30 -1.62
C LEU A 102 11.20 11.10 -1.35
N LYS A 103 11.99 10.66 -0.37
CA LYS A 103 13.28 11.28 -0.05
C LYS A 103 14.39 10.98 -1.05
N SER A 104 14.25 9.91 -1.83
CA SER A 104 15.24 9.53 -2.84
C SER A 104 15.38 10.54 -3.99
N GLY A 105 14.39 11.45 -4.15
CA GLY A 105 14.33 12.39 -5.26
C GLY A 105 13.88 11.79 -6.60
N LEU A 106 13.60 10.46 -6.64
CA LEU A 106 13.10 9.79 -7.85
C LEU A 106 11.66 10.16 -8.19
N TYR A 107 10.91 10.61 -7.20
CA TYR A 107 9.49 10.95 -7.33
C TYR A 107 9.26 12.40 -6.91
N ASP A 108 8.68 13.19 -7.81
CA ASP A 108 8.24 14.57 -7.50
C ASP A 108 7.05 14.52 -6.52
N PRO A 109 7.19 15.03 -5.28
CA PRO A 109 6.10 14.99 -4.30
C PRO A 109 4.80 15.66 -4.80
N ASN A 110 4.92 16.68 -5.67
CA ASN A 110 3.76 17.39 -6.23
C ASN A 110 3.01 16.58 -7.29
N LYS A 111 3.62 15.51 -7.83
CA LYS A 111 3.05 14.61 -8.82
C LYS A 111 2.98 13.16 -8.32
N THR A 112 2.97 13.00 -7.01
CA THR A 112 2.94 11.69 -6.36
C THR A 112 1.69 11.56 -5.50
N SER A 113 1.13 10.36 -5.49
CA SER A 113 0.05 9.94 -4.59
C SER A 113 0.39 8.56 -4.05
N VAL A 114 -0.20 8.14 -2.95
CA VAL A 114 0.04 6.82 -2.39
C VAL A 114 -1.26 6.05 -2.30
N ILE A 115 -1.22 4.76 -2.64
CA ILE A 115 -2.35 3.85 -2.48
C ILE A 115 -2.03 2.80 -1.42
N ILE A 116 -3.02 2.51 -0.57
CA ILE A 116 -2.90 1.50 0.47
C ILE A 116 -4.22 0.77 0.64
N THR A 117 -4.16 -0.51 1.00
CA THR A 117 -5.32 -1.29 1.39
C THR A 117 -5.62 -1.08 2.88
N GLN A 118 -6.90 -1.08 3.23
CA GLN A 118 -7.37 -0.94 4.60
C GLN A 118 -8.37 -2.06 4.89
N SER A 119 -8.14 -2.85 5.93
CA SER A 119 -8.95 -4.04 6.19
C SER A 119 -10.37 -3.73 6.70
N GLY A 120 -10.56 -2.59 7.36
CA GLY A 120 -11.86 -2.19 7.92
C GLY A 120 -12.39 -3.05 9.07
N GLY A 121 -11.59 -3.99 9.58
CA GLY A 121 -11.96 -4.93 10.64
C GLY A 121 -11.11 -4.80 11.91
N GLY A 122 -11.07 -5.85 12.71
CA GLY A 122 -10.30 -5.91 13.97
C GLY A 122 -8.77 -5.97 13.80
N CYS A 123 -8.27 -6.06 12.59
CA CYS A 123 -6.84 -6.06 12.30
C CYS A 123 -6.25 -4.65 12.46
N ARG A 124 -5.02 -4.57 12.98
CA ARG A 124 -4.28 -3.29 13.11
C ARG A 124 -4.01 -2.61 11.76
N ALA A 125 -4.10 -3.35 10.63
CA ALA A 125 -4.00 -2.79 9.28
C ALA A 125 -5.06 -1.72 8.98
N THR A 126 -6.17 -1.67 9.71
CA THR A 126 -7.12 -0.57 9.66
C THR A 126 -6.48 0.78 10.00
N ASN A 127 -5.43 0.79 10.83
CA ASN A 127 -4.71 1.99 11.25
C ASN A 127 -3.51 2.36 10.36
N TYR A 128 -3.24 1.61 9.29
CA TYR A 128 -2.10 1.92 8.40
C TYR A 128 -2.25 3.28 7.72
N LEU A 129 -3.45 3.64 7.30
CA LEU A 129 -3.70 4.93 6.67
C LEU A 129 -3.41 6.12 7.59
N PRO A 130 -3.92 6.18 8.83
CA PRO A 130 -3.55 7.22 9.79
C PRO A 130 -2.05 7.25 10.11
N LEU A 131 -1.41 6.09 10.24
CA LEU A 131 0.03 6.00 10.52
C LEU A 131 0.86 6.54 9.37
N LEU A 132 0.52 6.14 8.13
CA LEU A 132 1.18 6.67 6.94
C LEU A 132 1.01 8.17 6.81
N LYS A 133 -0.20 8.67 7.09
CA LYS A 133 -0.50 10.09 7.08
C LYS A 133 0.34 10.88 8.08
N LEU A 134 0.47 10.36 9.30
CA LEU A 134 1.32 10.96 10.32
C LEU A 134 2.78 10.94 9.88
N GLY A 135 3.26 9.78 9.44
CA GLY A 135 4.64 9.61 8.99
C GLY A 135 5.00 10.54 7.82
N LEU A 136 4.13 10.69 6.83
CA LEU A 136 4.35 11.62 5.72
C LEU A 136 4.39 13.08 6.19
N LYS A 137 3.49 13.46 7.10
CA LYS A 137 3.50 14.82 7.67
C LYS A 137 4.81 15.12 8.41
N GLU A 138 5.26 14.21 9.26
CA GLU A 138 6.50 14.38 10.02
C GLU A 138 7.75 14.31 9.13
N ALA A 139 7.68 13.57 8.02
CA ALA A 139 8.73 13.51 7.02
C ALA A 139 8.81 14.73 6.10
N GLY A 140 7.86 15.70 6.21
CA GLY A 140 7.83 16.91 5.40
C GLY A 140 6.99 16.82 4.13
N PHE A 141 6.14 15.80 3.99
CA PHE A 141 5.27 15.56 2.82
C PHE A 141 3.77 15.57 3.19
N PRO A 142 3.23 16.65 3.80
CA PRO A 142 1.85 16.67 4.31
C PRO A 142 0.78 16.65 3.22
N ASP A 143 1.12 17.09 2.00
CA ASP A 143 0.17 17.36 0.91
C ASP A 143 0.01 16.19 -0.07
N ILE A 144 0.67 15.05 0.19
CA ILE A 144 0.55 13.87 -0.66
C ILE A 144 -0.84 13.22 -0.50
N PRO A 145 -1.61 13.06 -1.60
CA PRO A 145 -2.89 12.38 -1.56
C PRO A 145 -2.74 10.90 -1.22
N LEU A 146 -3.54 10.42 -0.26
CA LEU A 146 -3.59 9.02 0.14
C LEU A 146 -4.89 8.39 -0.34
N ILE A 147 -4.78 7.36 -1.16
CA ILE A 147 -5.89 6.57 -1.68
C ILE A 147 -6.03 5.31 -0.81
N SER A 148 -7.15 5.17 -0.14
CA SER A 148 -7.45 3.96 0.63
C SER A 148 -8.38 3.04 -0.16
N VAL A 149 -7.91 1.83 -0.44
CA VAL A 149 -8.74 0.78 -1.00
C VAL A 149 -9.38 0.00 0.15
N ASN A 150 -10.66 0.23 0.37
CA ASN A 150 -11.42 -0.50 1.38
C ASN A 150 -12.78 -0.95 0.83
N THR A 151 -13.32 -2.02 1.42
CA THR A 151 -14.61 -2.59 1.03
C THR A 151 -15.80 -1.83 1.62
N ILE A 152 -15.59 -0.97 2.61
CA ILE A 152 -16.64 -0.30 3.38
C ILE A 152 -16.95 1.11 2.83
N GLY A 153 -16.19 1.58 1.84
CA GLY A 153 -16.44 2.87 1.18
C GLY A 153 -16.19 4.09 2.06
N LEU A 154 -15.43 3.95 3.15
CA LEU A 154 -15.13 5.02 4.11
C LEU A 154 -14.31 6.17 3.52
N ASP A 155 -13.74 5.95 2.33
CA ASP A 155 -12.79 6.87 1.74
C ASP A 155 -13.09 7.15 0.27
N LYS A 156 -13.88 8.21 0.04
CA LYS A 156 -14.22 8.64 -1.33
C LYS A 156 -13.11 9.53 -1.89
N GLN A 157 -12.40 9.02 -2.90
CA GLN A 157 -11.42 9.78 -3.67
C GLN A 157 -12.01 10.15 -5.03
N PRO A 158 -12.19 11.43 -5.37
CA PRO A 158 -12.87 11.83 -6.61
C PRO A 158 -12.18 11.35 -7.90
N GLY A 159 -10.85 11.20 -7.85
CA GLY A 159 -10.03 10.75 -8.98
C GLY A 159 -9.91 9.23 -9.11
N PHE A 160 -10.13 8.48 -8.03
CA PHE A 160 -10.01 7.02 -8.04
C PHE A 160 -11.39 6.36 -8.14
N LYS A 161 -11.63 5.66 -9.23
CA LYS A 161 -12.91 5.00 -9.50
C LYS A 161 -12.73 3.50 -9.65
N TYR A 162 -13.58 2.76 -8.96
CA TYR A 162 -13.72 1.32 -9.13
C TYR A 162 -14.62 1.03 -10.36
N SER A 163 -14.01 1.03 -11.56
CA SER A 163 -14.73 0.61 -12.76
C SER A 163 -14.89 -0.92 -12.79
N LEU A 164 -15.94 -1.42 -13.46
CA LEU A 164 -16.13 -2.86 -13.65
C LEU A 164 -14.89 -3.51 -14.31
N GLY A 165 -14.29 -2.80 -15.28
CA GLY A 165 -13.05 -3.26 -15.93
C GLY A 165 -11.86 -3.37 -14.98
N LEU A 166 -11.68 -2.41 -14.05
CA LEU A 166 -10.64 -2.49 -13.02
C LEU A 166 -10.91 -3.67 -12.06
N LEU A 167 -12.13 -3.80 -11.58
CA LEU A 167 -12.51 -4.87 -10.66
C LEU A 167 -12.31 -6.25 -11.29
N ASN A 168 -12.69 -6.42 -12.54
CA ASN A 168 -12.52 -7.67 -13.26
C ASN A 168 -11.03 -8.02 -13.44
N ARG A 169 -10.19 -7.08 -13.89
CA ARG A 169 -8.75 -7.27 -14.01
C ARG A 169 -8.07 -7.50 -12.66
N ALA A 170 -8.52 -6.81 -11.62
CA ALA A 170 -8.02 -7.03 -10.26
C ALA A 170 -8.35 -8.45 -9.76
N LEU A 171 -9.56 -8.93 -10.03
CA LEU A 171 -9.94 -10.32 -9.70
C LEU A 171 -9.08 -11.33 -10.45
N MET A 172 -8.85 -11.13 -11.77
CA MET A 172 -7.92 -11.95 -12.55
C MET A 172 -6.52 -11.94 -11.92
N SER A 173 -6.02 -10.78 -11.54
CA SER A 173 -4.69 -10.62 -10.91
C SER A 173 -4.59 -11.40 -9.60
N LEU A 174 -5.64 -11.42 -8.79
CA LEU A 174 -5.67 -12.19 -7.54
C LEU A 174 -5.65 -13.69 -7.83
N ILE A 175 -6.50 -14.17 -8.75
CA ILE A 175 -6.57 -15.60 -9.09
C ILE A 175 -5.23 -16.09 -9.66
N TYR A 176 -4.64 -15.35 -10.59
CA TYR A 176 -3.32 -15.71 -11.15
C TYR A 176 -2.22 -15.64 -10.10
N GLY A 177 -2.25 -14.61 -9.24
CA GLY A 177 -1.30 -14.44 -8.16
C GLY A 177 -1.31 -15.62 -7.20
N ASP A 178 -2.48 -16.07 -6.76
CA ASP A 178 -2.66 -17.23 -5.89
C ASP A 178 -2.20 -18.53 -6.58
N LEU A 179 -2.57 -18.73 -7.86
CA LEU A 179 -2.14 -19.87 -8.64
C LEU A 179 -0.61 -19.94 -8.74
N PHE A 180 0.02 -18.85 -9.15
CA PHE A 180 1.46 -18.79 -9.34
C PHE A 180 2.21 -18.94 -8.01
N MET A 181 1.76 -18.30 -6.96
CA MET A 181 2.34 -18.45 -5.63
C MET A 181 2.29 -19.90 -5.17
N ARG A 182 1.13 -20.55 -5.32
CA ARG A 182 0.95 -21.95 -4.94
C ARG A 182 1.81 -22.90 -5.76
N VAL A 183 1.84 -22.74 -7.09
CA VAL A 183 2.62 -23.60 -7.99
C VAL A 183 4.11 -23.39 -7.78
N LEU A 184 4.57 -22.14 -7.77
CA LEU A 184 5.99 -21.80 -7.60
C LEU A 184 6.56 -22.36 -6.30
N TYR A 185 5.88 -22.14 -5.17
CA TYR A 185 6.38 -22.57 -3.86
C TYR A 185 6.34 -24.09 -3.67
N ARG A 186 5.43 -24.79 -4.38
CA ARG A 186 5.40 -26.25 -4.37
C ARG A 186 6.44 -26.89 -5.30
N THR A 187 6.76 -26.21 -6.41
CA THR A 187 7.70 -26.76 -7.41
C THR A 187 9.15 -26.47 -7.06
N ARG A 188 9.44 -25.28 -6.52
CA ARG A 188 10.80 -24.81 -6.22
C ARG A 188 11.64 -25.79 -5.37
N PRO A 189 11.13 -26.45 -4.31
CA PRO A 189 11.92 -27.42 -3.55
C PRO A 189 12.28 -28.68 -4.30
N TYR A 190 11.59 -29.00 -5.41
CA TYR A 190 11.76 -30.23 -6.20
C TYR A 190 12.34 -29.97 -7.59
N GLU A 191 12.79 -28.74 -7.88
CA GLU A 191 13.38 -28.44 -9.18
C GLU A 191 14.68 -29.21 -9.39
N ARG A 192 14.83 -29.77 -10.61
CA ARG A 192 16.01 -30.51 -10.98
C ARG A 192 17.24 -29.62 -11.20
N PHE A 193 17.01 -28.43 -11.75
CA PHE A 193 18.03 -27.43 -11.99
C PHE A 193 17.67 -26.18 -11.19
N PRO A 194 18.54 -25.71 -10.26
CA PRO A 194 18.28 -24.53 -9.45
C PRO A 194 17.89 -23.31 -10.30
N GLY A 195 16.74 -22.70 -9.99
CA GLY A 195 16.23 -21.54 -10.71
C GLY A 195 15.27 -21.85 -11.87
N SER A 196 15.13 -23.11 -12.30
CA SER A 196 14.24 -23.46 -13.41
C SER A 196 12.77 -23.15 -13.14
N ALA A 197 12.32 -23.31 -11.91
CA ALA A 197 10.97 -22.94 -11.49
C ALA A 197 10.73 -21.43 -11.59
N ASN A 198 11.73 -20.61 -11.27
CA ASN A 198 11.63 -19.15 -11.40
C ASN A 198 11.56 -18.71 -12.86
N LEU A 199 12.40 -19.30 -13.75
CA LEU A 199 12.36 -19.00 -15.18
C LEU A 199 11.01 -19.34 -15.80
N LEU A 200 10.45 -20.49 -15.42
CA LEU A 200 9.11 -20.87 -15.87
C LEU A 200 8.03 -19.92 -15.34
N PHE A 201 8.13 -19.53 -14.06
CA PHE A 201 7.23 -18.57 -13.45
C PHE A 201 7.26 -17.22 -14.18
N GLU A 202 8.44 -16.65 -14.48
CA GLU A 202 8.58 -15.39 -15.20
C GLU A 202 7.90 -15.46 -16.57
N LYS A 203 8.08 -16.53 -17.31
CA LYS A 203 7.40 -16.77 -18.60
C LYS A 203 5.87 -16.72 -18.45
N TRP A 204 5.33 -17.44 -17.47
CA TRP A 204 3.89 -17.48 -17.23
C TRP A 204 3.34 -16.16 -16.67
N LEU A 205 4.16 -15.43 -15.92
CA LEU A 205 3.81 -14.10 -15.43
C LEU A 205 3.55 -13.11 -16.58
N GLU A 206 4.41 -13.13 -17.62
CA GLU A 206 4.20 -12.27 -18.79
C GLU A 206 2.93 -12.67 -19.57
N ILE A 207 2.67 -13.95 -19.76
CA ILE A 207 1.42 -14.44 -20.38
C ILE A 207 0.20 -13.98 -19.57
N ALA A 208 0.26 -14.03 -18.24
CA ALA A 208 -0.82 -13.55 -17.38
C ALA A 208 -1.02 -12.04 -17.49
N LYS A 209 0.06 -11.25 -17.58
CA LYS A 209 -0.02 -9.80 -17.82
C LYS A 209 -0.71 -9.49 -19.15
N GLU A 210 -0.38 -10.22 -20.22
CA GLU A 210 -1.07 -10.08 -21.52
C GLU A 210 -2.57 -10.36 -21.42
N ASN A 211 -2.95 -11.44 -20.71
CA ASN A 211 -4.37 -11.77 -20.53
C ASN A 211 -5.13 -10.73 -19.70
N ILE A 212 -4.47 -10.13 -18.71
CA ILE A 212 -5.05 -9.03 -17.93
C ILE A 212 -5.26 -7.80 -18.82
N ARG A 213 -4.34 -7.51 -19.76
CA ARG A 213 -4.49 -6.42 -20.73
C ARG A 213 -5.68 -6.68 -21.64
N ASP A 214 -5.75 -7.87 -22.23
CA ASP A 214 -6.80 -8.26 -23.18
C ASP A 214 -8.15 -8.55 -22.51
N CYS A 215 -8.16 -8.74 -21.19
CA CYS A 215 -9.32 -9.15 -20.40
C CYS A 215 -9.97 -10.44 -20.93
N ASN A 216 -9.15 -11.39 -21.42
CA ASN A 216 -9.61 -12.59 -22.11
C ASN A 216 -9.41 -13.85 -21.28
N TYR A 217 -10.51 -14.38 -20.72
CA TYR A 217 -10.51 -15.61 -19.94
C TYR A 217 -10.40 -16.91 -20.78
N ARG A 218 -10.58 -16.82 -22.11
CA ARG A 218 -10.68 -18.00 -22.98
C ARG A 218 -9.34 -18.53 -23.50
N LYS A 219 -8.28 -17.73 -23.44
CA LYS A 219 -6.93 -18.11 -23.95
C LYS A 219 -6.28 -19.30 -23.23
N TYR A 220 -6.84 -19.77 -22.13
CA TYR A 220 -6.30 -20.88 -21.32
C TYR A 220 -7.02 -22.23 -21.52
N LYS A 221 -7.98 -22.32 -22.48
CA LYS A 221 -8.71 -23.56 -22.74
C LYS A 221 -8.15 -24.37 -23.90
N SER A 222 -7.08 -23.93 -24.54
CA SER A 222 -6.43 -24.66 -25.64
C SER A 222 -5.09 -25.25 -25.23
#